data_4dfd2115d43798efa208e46965b7d32e
#
_entry.id   4dfd2115d43798efa208e46965b7d32e
#
_cell.length_a   1.000
_cell.length_b   1.000
_cell.length_c   1.000
_cell.angle_alpha   90.00
_cell.angle_beta   90.00
_cell.angle_gamma   90.00
#
_symmetry.space_group_name_H-M   'P 1'
#
loop_
_entity.id
_entity.type
_entity.pdbx_description
1 polymer ?
#
loop_
_entity_poly.entity_id
_entity_poly.type
_entity_poly.pdbx_seq_one_letter_code
_entity_poly.pdbx_strand_id
1 'polypeptide(L)'
;MEMYKANDNRYADMAYRRCGRSGLLLPVISLGLWHNFGSVDVFSNFIQIAYAAFGNGITHFDLANNYGPVYGSAEENFGRILKKGLGQYRDELVISTKAGYDMWPGPYGNWGSRKYLMASLDQSLKRMGLEYVDIFYSHRPDPQTPVEETMGALADIVRQGKALYVGISNYTAGQTEKALAVLKEHRVPCLIHQARYSMLDRRIEPDLLPLLKQEGVGMIAFSPLAQGMLTDKYLNGIPDNSRAAKSTGHLQREQVTEEKINKVRQLNDLAKQRGQTLAEMAIAWLLKDDRVTSVLVGASSVAQLIDNLKALQNTCLLYTSPSPRDRTRS
;
A
#
# COMPACT_ATOMS: atom_id res chain seq x y z
N MET A 1 -8.94 5.85 -31.36
CA MET A 1 -8.05 5.20 -30.37
C MET A 1 -8.80 3.98 -29.87
N GLU A 2 -8.25 2.80 -30.04
CA GLU A 2 -8.88 1.55 -29.58
C GLU A 2 -9.10 1.62 -28.06
N MET A 3 -10.29 1.21 -27.62
CA MET A 3 -10.65 1.20 -26.21
C MET A 3 -9.87 0.08 -25.52
N TYR A 4 -9.30 0.33 -24.32
CA TYR A 4 -8.57 -0.69 -23.59
C TYR A 4 -9.43 -1.93 -23.38
N LYS A 5 -8.89 -3.10 -23.71
CA LYS A 5 -9.48 -4.40 -23.40
C LYS A 5 -8.52 -5.15 -22.47
N ALA A 6 -9.02 -5.52 -21.29
CA ALA A 6 -8.24 -6.32 -20.33
C ALA A 6 -8.02 -7.74 -20.85
N ASN A 7 -6.92 -8.36 -20.38
CA ASN A 7 -6.65 -9.79 -20.66
C ASN A 7 -7.77 -10.64 -20.03
N ASP A 8 -8.37 -11.53 -20.82
CA ASP A 8 -9.46 -12.41 -20.35
C ASP A 8 -8.96 -13.38 -19.26
N ASN A 9 -7.68 -13.78 -19.31
CA ASN A 9 -7.04 -14.66 -18.33
C ASN A 9 -6.37 -13.95 -17.16
N ARG A 10 -6.66 -12.64 -16.93
CA ARG A 10 -5.98 -11.81 -15.92
C ARG A 10 -6.00 -12.34 -14.49
N TYR A 11 -6.95 -13.20 -14.18
CA TYR A 11 -7.10 -13.77 -12.83
C TYR A 11 -6.40 -15.10 -12.63
N ALA A 12 -5.84 -15.72 -13.69
CA ALA A 12 -5.34 -17.10 -13.65
C ALA A 12 -4.13 -17.27 -12.70
N ASP A 13 -3.22 -16.31 -12.69
CA ASP A 13 -1.95 -16.40 -11.96
C ASP A 13 -1.92 -15.58 -10.67
N MET A 14 -2.98 -14.81 -10.39
CA MET A 14 -3.08 -13.99 -9.19
C MET A 14 -3.84 -14.71 -8.07
N ALA A 15 -3.19 -14.87 -6.93
CA ALA A 15 -3.89 -15.33 -5.73
C ALA A 15 -4.64 -14.18 -5.05
N TYR A 16 -5.80 -14.51 -4.47
CA TYR A 16 -6.63 -13.57 -3.72
C TYR A 16 -6.81 -14.06 -2.29
N ARG A 17 -6.66 -13.15 -1.33
CA ARG A 17 -6.84 -13.44 0.10
C ARG A 17 -8.03 -12.65 0.66
N ARG A 18 -8.77 -13.32 1.54
CA ARG A 18 -9.85 -12.65 2.28
C ARG A 18 -9.29 -11.55 3.18
N CYS A 19 -9.91 -10.38 3.12
CA CYS A 19 -9.52 -9.24 3.96
C CYS A 19 -10.15 -9.38 5.35
N GLY A 20 -9.39 -9.93 6.29
CA GLY A 20 -9.88 -10.24 7.63
C GLY A 20 -11.11 -11.17 7.61
N ARG A 21 -12.14 -10.82 8.38
CA ARG A 21 -13.44 -11.57 8.42
C ARG A 21 -14.48 -11.02 7.46
N SER A 22 -14.10 -10.14 6.54
CA SER A 22 -15.05 -9.55 5.56
C SER A 22 -15.30 -10.49 4.38
N GLY A 23 -16.26 -10.13 3.53
CA GLY A 23 -16.49 -10.79 2.24
C GLY A 23 -15.53 -10.38 1.14
N LEU A 24 -14.74 -9.31 1.34
CA LEU A 24 -13.85 -8.76 0.32
C LEU A 24 -12.60 -9.63 0.16
N LEU A 25 -12.26 -9.95 -1.07
CA LEU A 25 -10.97 -10.55 -1.45
C LEU A 25 -10.08 -9.46 -2.04
N LEU A 26 -8.80 -9.44 -1.63
CA LEU A 26 -7.78 -8.60 -2.24
C LEU A 26 -6.73 -9.46 -2.96
N PRO A 27 -6.17 -8.98 -4.09
CA PRO A 27 -5.03 -9.64 -4.70
C PRO A 27 -3.86 -9.62 -3.71
N VAL A 28 -3.07 -10.67 -3.68
CA VAL A 28 -1.92 -10.73 -2.75
C VAL A 28 -0.86 -9.67 -3.06
N ILE A 29 -0.87 -9.11 -4.28
CA ILE A 29 -0.09 -7.92 -4.65
C ILE A 29 -1.07 -6.83 -5.11
N SER A 30 -0.93 -5.64 -4.53
CA SER A 30 -1.70 -4.43 -4.85
C SER A 30 -0.78 -3.35 -5.42
N LEU A 31 -1.30 -2.45 -6.24
CA LEU A 31 -0.53 -1.34 -6.81
C LEU A 31 -0.71 -0.06 -6.00
N GLY A 32 0.40 0.46 -5.46
CA GLY A 32 0.43 1.76 -4.78
C GLY A 32 0.82 2.89 -5.74
N LEU A 33 0.04 3.97 -5.72
CA LEU A 33 0.20 5.11 -6.62
C LEU A 33 0.86 6.32 -5.93
N TRP A 34 1.68 6.09 -4.91
CA TRP A 34 2.33 7.17 -4.17
C TRP A 34 3.38 7.91 -5.00
N HIS A 35 4.26 7.17 -5.68
CA HIS A 35 5.30 7.71 -6.55
C HIS A 35 5.04 7.33 -8.00
N ASN A 36 5.60 8.10 -8.93
CA ASN A 36 5.53 7.89 -10.38
C ASN A 36 4.14 8.09 -11.00
N PHE A 37 3.17 8.63 -10.25
CA PHE A 37 1.80 8.90 -10.74
C PHE A 37 1.41 10.38 -10.60
N GLY A 38 2.35 11.24 -10.22
CA GLY A 38 2.13 12.67 -10.04
C GLY A 38 2.18 13.48 -11.35
N SER A 39 2.06 14.80 -11.23
CA SER A 39 2.05 15.72 -12.37
C SER A 39 3.41 15.91 -13.06
N VAL A 40 4.49 15.49 -12.40
CA VAL A 40 5.88 15.63 -12.91
C VAL A 40 6.33 14.42 -13.73
N ASP A 41 5.54 13.39 -13.80
CA ASP A 41 5.87 12.14 -14.46
C ASP A 41 5.10 11.99 -15.81
N VAL A 42 5.55 11.08 -16.67
CA VAL A 42 4.97 10.90 -18.00
C VAL A 42 3.67 10.09 -17.92
N PHE A 43 2.55 10.72 -18.22
CA PHE A 43 1.21 10.12 -18.09
C PHE A 43 1.02 8.83 -18.92
N SER A 44 1.64 8.70 -20.09
CA SER A 44 1.57 7.47 -20.90
C SER A 44 2.17 6.26 -20.19
N ASN A 45 3.20 6.47 -19.34
CA ASN A 45 3.78 5.40 -18.54
C ASN A 45 2.80 4.93 -17.44
N PHE A 46 2.04 5.85 -16.83
CA PHE A 46 1.03 5.49 -15.82
C PHE A 46 -0.06 4.61 -16.38
N ILE A 47 -0.58 4.96 -17.57
CA ILE A 47 -1.60 4.16 -18.23
C ILE A 47 -1.06 2.75 -18.48
N GLN A 48 0.16 2.61 -18.99
CA GLN A 48 0.76 1.33 -19.28
C GLN A 48 0.93 0.49 -18.01
N ILE A 49 1.41 1.10 -16.92
CA ILE A 49 1.56 0.40 -15.62
C ILE A 49 0.18 -0.04 -15.09
N ALA A 50 -0.82 0.84 -15.10
CA ALA A 50 -2.15 0.53 -14.58
C ALA A 50 -2.85 -0.56 -15.41
N TYR A 51 -2.73 -0.51 -16.73
CA TYR A 51 -3.28 -1.52 -17.63
C TYR A 51 -2.56 -2.86 -17.47
N ALA A 52 -1.22 -2.85 -17.37
CA ALA A 52 -0.45 -4.06 -17.10
C ALA A 52 -0.79 -4.66 -15.71
N ALA A 53 -0.98 -3.82 -14.69
CA ALA A 53 -1.39 -4.28 -13.37
C ALA A 53 -2.73 -5.01 -13.42
N PHE A 54 -3.77 -4.38 -13.97
CA PHE A 54 -5.08 -4.99 -14.10
C PHE A 54 -5.05 -6.22 -15.02
N GLY A 55 -4.32 -6.16 -16.13
CA GLY A 55 -4.14 -7.28 -17.05
C GLY A 55 -3.44 -8.51 -16.46
N ASN A 56 -2.78 -8.35 -15.30
CA ASN A 56 -2.15 -9.42 -14.51
C ASN A 56 -2.85 -9.68 -13.16
N GLY A 57 -4.11 -9.29 -13.02
CA GLY A 57 -4.94 -9.61 -11.86
C GLY A 57 -4.76 -8.71 -10.64
N ILE A 58 -4.01 -7.61 -10.74
CA ILE A 58 -4.00 -6.60 -9.68
C ILE A 58 -5.29 -5.79 -9.80
N THR A 59 -6.24 -6.08 -8.94
CA THR A 59 -7.53 -5.37 -8.89
C THR A 59 -7.54 -4.21 -7.90
N HIS A 60 -6.60 -4.17 -6.94
CA HIS A 60 -6.53 -3.12 -5.92
C HIS A 60 -5.52 -2.03 -6.27
N PHE A 61 -6.02 -0.79 -6.36
CA PHE A 61 -5.26 0.43 -6.61
C PHE A 61 -5.35 1.34 -5.39
N ASP A 62 -4.20 1.64 -4.78
CA ASP A 62 -4.12 2.35 -3.51
C ASP A 62 -3.57 3.77 -3.68
N LEU A 63 -4.40 4.75 -3.35
CA LEU A 63 -4.13 6.18 -3.45
C LEU A 63 -4.13 6.86 -2.07
N ALA A 64 -3.90 8.15 -2.06
CA ALA A 64 -4.22 9.08 -0.98
C ALA A 64 -4.41 10.48 -1.55
N ASN A 65 -5.17 11.33 -0.84
CA ASN A 65 -5.47 12.69 -1.29
C ASN A 65 -4.21 13.53 -1.56
N ASN A 66 -3.12 13.29 -0.82
CA ASN A 66 -1.85 14.03 -0.93
C ASN A 66 -0.80 13.33 -1.82
N TYR A 67 -1.15 12.24 -2.54
CA TYR A 67 -0.20 11.55 -3.42
C TYR A 67 0.08 12.32 -4.70
N GLY A 68 1.34 12.14 -5.15
CA GLY A 68 1.92 12.85 -6.29
C GLY A 68 2.48 14.22 -5.91
N PRO A 69 3.59 14.68 -6.45
CA PRO A 69 3.86 16.10 -6.56
C PRO A 69 3.06 16.61 -7.80
N VAL A 70 2.17 17.53 -7.72
CA VAL A 70 1.47 18.27 -6.66
C VAL A 70 0.44 17.37 -5.94
N TYR A 71 0.07 17.71 -4.70
CA TYR A 71 -0.94 16.98 -3.93
C TYR A 71 -2.25 16.85 -4.71
N GLY A 72 -2.80 15.63 -4.74
CA GLY A 72 -4.01 15.30 -5.51
C GLY A 72 -3.76 14.84 -6.94
N SER A 73 -2.58 15.10 -7.52
CA SER A 73 -2.31 14.79 -8.92
C SER A 73 -2.30 13.28 -9.23
N ALA A 74 -1.99 12.43 -8.26
CA ALA A 74 -2.11 10.98 -8.46
C ALA A 74 -3.56 10.54 -8.63
N GLU A 75 -4.49 11.10 -7.84
CA GLU A 75 -5.94 10.84 -7.99
C GLU A 75 -6.49 11.42 -9.30
N GLU A 76 -6.08 12.63 -9.70
CA GLU A 76 -6.47 13.21 -10.99
C GLU A 76 -6.01 12.34 -12.16
N ASN A 77 -4.75 11.90 -12.14
CA ASN A 77 -4.22 11.02 -13.17
C ASN A 77 -4.91 9.67 -13.18
N PHE A 78 -5.24 9.10 -12.01
CA PHE A 78 -5.99 7.85 -11.94
C PHE A 78 -7.41 8.02 -12.49
N GLY A 79 -8.09 9.13 -12.19
CA GLY A 79 -9.39 9.48 -12.80
C GLY A 79 -9.32 9.56 -14.33
N ARG A 80 -8.23 10.11 -14.88
CA ARG A 80 -7.99 10.10 -16.34
C ARG A 80 -7.78 8.69 -16.88
N ILE A 81 -7.12 7.80 -16.14
CA ILE A 81 -6.92 6.38 -16.51
C ILE A 81 -8.26 5.63 -16.50
N LEU A 82 -9.09 5.86 -15.48
CA LEU A 82 -10.45 5.30 -15.43
C LEU A 82 -11.26 5.73 -16.66
N LYS A 83 -11.28 7.02 -16.96
CA LYS A 83 -11.98 7.57 -18.13
C LYS A 83 -11.46 7.02 -19.46
N LYS A 84 -10.17 6.67 -19.55
CA LYS A 84 -9.55 6.17 -20.80
C LYS A 84 -9.73 4.67 -21.02
N GLY A 85 -10.16 3.90 -20.01
CA GLY A 85 -10.36 2.47 -20.23
C GLY A 85 -10.64 1.64 -19.01
N LEU A 86 -10.06 1.90 -17.82
CA LEU A 86 -10.31 1.07 -16.64
C LEU A 86 -11.72 1.26 -16.06
N GLY A 87 -12.38 2.39 -16.31
CA GLY A 87 -13.71 2.66 -15.74
C GLY A 87 -14.79 1.67 -16.16
N GLN A 88 -14.68 1.04 -17.33
CA GLN A 88 -15.60 -0.03 -17.75
C GLN A 88 -15.52 -1.29 -16.86
N TYR A 89 -14.46 -1.42 -16.06
CA TYR A 89 -14.22 -2.52 -15.12
C TYR A 89 -14.40 -2.06 -13.66
N ARG A 90 -15.13 -0.95 -13.40
CA ARG A 90 -15.27 -0.38 -12.04
C ARG A 90 -15.66 -1.42 -10.99
N ASP A 91 -16.56 -2.33 -11.32
CA ASP A 91 -17.06 -3.35 -10.41
C ASP A 91 -16.06 -4.50 -10.15
N GLU A 92 -15.00 -4.59 -10.96
CA GLU A 92 -13.90 -5.52 -10.77
C GLU A 92 -12.70 -4.86 -10.03
N LEU A 93 -12.74 -3.54 -9.84
CA LEU A 93 -11.68 -2.78 -9.19
C LEU A 93 -11.98 -2.54 -7.72
N VAL A 94 -10.95 -2.63 -6.89
CA VAL A 94 -10.96 -2.12 -5.52
C VAL A 94 -10.11 -0.85 -5.52
N ILE A 95 -10.74 0.29 -5.31
CA ILE A 95 -10.09 1.60 -5.31
C ILE A 95 -10.06 2.12 -3.87
N SER A 96 -8.88 2.38 -3.35
CA SER A 96 -8.71 2.96 -2.01
C SER A 96 -8.07 4.33 -2.05
N THR A 97 -8.51 5.21 -1.14
CA THR A 97 -7.83 6.49 -0.89
C THR A 97 -7.82 6.82 0.59
N LYS A 98 -7.07 7.82 0.99
CA LYS A 98 -6.75 8.17 2.38
C LYS A 98 -6.70 9.67 2.58
N ALA A 99 -6.96 10.13 3.80
CA ALA A 99 -6.67 11.47 4.26
C ALA A 99 -6.08 11.47 5.67
N GLY A 100 -5.17 12.42 5.96
CA GLY A 100 -4.50 12.52 7.25
C GLY A 100 -3.22 13.35 7.23
N TYR A 101 -2.68 13.67 6.05
CA TYR A 101 -1.50 14.53 5.86
C TYR A 101 -1.90 15.86 5.22
N ASP A 102 -0.96 16.80 5.19
CA ASP A 102 -1.18 18.12 4.61
C ASP A 102 -1.74 18.04 3.18
N MET A 103 -2.79 18.81 2.92
CA MET A 103 -3.44 18.87 1.63
C MET A 103 -3.69 20.28 1.16
N TRP A 104 -4.04 21.20 2.07
CA TRP A 104 -4.19 22.63 1.79
C TRP A 104 -3.80 23.48 3.01
N PRO A 105 -3.47 24.77 2.83
CA PRO A 105 -3.05 25.65 3.91
C PRO A 105 -4.15 25.91 4.96
N GLY A 106 -3.71 26.25 6.16
CA GLY A 106 -4.59 26.66 7.27
C GLY A 106 -5.02 25.50 8.17
N PRO A 107 -5.88 25.74 9.15
CA PRO A 107 -6.15 24.82 10.25
C PRO A 107 -7.04 23.63 9.89
N TYR A 108 -7.56 23.57 8.66
CA TYR A 108 -8.53 22.54 8.23
C TYR A 108 -7.98 21.60 7.15
N GLY A 109 -6.71 21.70 6.81
CA GLY A 109 -6.10 20.99 5.68
C GLY A 109 -5.23 19.79 6.06
N ASN A 110 -5.33 19.28 7.29
CA ASN A 110 -4.46 18.23 7.82
C ASN A 110 -5.15 17.43 8.94
N TRP A 111 -4.56 16.29 9.32
CA TRP A 111 -4.89 15.44 10.47
C TRP A 111 -6.22 14.67 10.35
N GLY A 112 -6.94 14.48 11.48
CA GLY A 112 -8.02 13.51 11.60
C GLY A 112 -9.39 14.12 11.92
N SER A 113 -9.55 15.46 11.90
CA SER A 113 -10.84 16.07 12.21
C SER A 113 -11.93 15.62 11.22
N ARG A 114 -13.16 15.51 11.71
CA ARG A 114 -14.33 15.21 10.89
C ARG A 114 -14.43 16.14 9.67
N LYS A 115 -14.21 17.44 9.87
CA LYS A 115 -14.26 18.44 8.80
C LYS A 115 -13.24 18.12 7.69
N TYR A 116 -12.02 17.78 8.08
CA TYR A 116 -10.95 17.49 7.12
C TYR A 116 -11.22 16.17 6.36
N LEU A 117 -11.60 15.10 7.06
CA LEU A 117 -11.83 13.78 6.43
C LEU A 117 -12.98 13.82 5.43
N MET A 118 -14.12 14.45 5.79
CA MET A 118 -15.28 14.58 4.90
C MET A 118 -14.93 15.39 3.66
N ALA A 119 -14.32 16.57 3.81
CA ALA A 119 -13.94 17.43 2.71
C ALA A 119 -12.87 16.75 1.81
N SER A 120 -11.92 16.02 2.41
CA SER A 120 -10.89 15.31 1.67
C SER A 120 -11.46 14.22 0.77
N LEU A 121 -12.41 13.41 1.27
CA LEU A 121 -13.02 12.38 0.46
C LEU A 121 -13.85 12.99 -0.67
N ASP A 122 -14.62 14.04 -0.42
CA ASP A 122 -15.40 14.72 -1.46
C ASP A 122 -14.50 15.25 -2.59
N GLN A 123 -13.35 15.82 -2.24
CA GLN A 123 -12.35 16.25 -3.21
C GLN A 123 -11.72 15.08 -3.96
N SER A 124 -11.40 13.97 -3.27
CA SER A 124 -10.84 12.76 -3.86
C SER A 124 -11.79 12.13 -4.88
N LEU A 125 -13.07 12.00 -4.54
CA LEU A 125 -14.11 11.52 -5.45
C LEU A 125 -14.21 12.40 -6.70
N LYS A 126 -14.20 13.73 -6.52
CA LYS A 126 -14.22 14.68 -7.64
C LYS A 126 -12.99 14.53 -8.55
N ARG A 127 -11.78 14.41 -7.98
CA ARG A 127 -10.54 14.23 -8.76
C ARG A 127 -10.57 12.94 -9.58
N MET A 128 -11.02 11.85 -8.99
CA MET A 128 -11.09 10.55 -9.65
C MET A 128 -12.31 10.39 -10.57
N GLY A 129 -13.32 11.27 -10.45
CA GLY A 129 -14.59 11.14 -11.19
C GLY A 129 -15.42 9.93 -10.75
N LEU A 130 -15.41 9.64 -9.44
CA LEU A 130 -16.11 8.51 -8.82
C LEU A 130 -17.22 8.99 -7.90
N GLU A 131 -18.27 8.19 -7.74
CA GLU A 131 -19.32 8.41 -6.76
C GLU A 131 -18.96 7.85 -5.38
N TYR A 132 -18.14 6.78 -5.34
CA TYR A 132 -17.63 6.15 -4.14
C TYR A 132 -16.26 5.53 -4.37
N VAL A 133 -15.52 5.34 -3.27
CA VAL A 133 -14.34 4.45 -3.21
C VAL A 133 -14.68 3.16 -2.49
N ASP A 134 -13.92 2.10 -2.75
CA ASP A 134 -14.16 0.84 -2.05
C ASP A 134 -13.64 0.93 -0.60
N ILE A 135 -12.46 1.52 -0.39
CA ILE A 135 -11.89 1.67 0.95
C ILE A 135 -11.44 3.12 1.18
N PHE A 136 -11.89 3.72 2.27
CA PHE A 136 -11.37 5.02 2.73
C PHE A 136 -10.62 4.86 4.04
N TYR A 137 -9.38 5.40 4.10
CA TYR A 137 -8.52 5.27 5.28
C TYR A 137 -8.36 6.57 6.05
N SER A 138 -8.35 6.48 7.40
CA SER A 138 -7.58 7.41 8.21
C SER A 138 -6.10 7.11 8.01
N HIS A 139 -5.36 8.05 7.38
CA HIS A 139 -3.99 7.82 6.91
C HIS A 139 -2.96 7.71 8.04
N ARG A 140 -3.25 8.35 9.16
CA ARG A 140 -2.45 8.29 10.40
C ARG A 140 -3.32 8.69 11.60
N PRO A 141 -2.94 8.28 12.83
CA PRO A 141 -3.61 8.76 14.03
C PRO A 141 -3.36 10.27 14.20
N ASP A 142 -4.39 11.01 14.63
CA ASP A 142 -4.27 12.40 15.02
C ASP A 142 -3.99 12.45 16.54
N PRO A 143 -2.90 13.11 16.98
CA PRO A 143 -2.56 13.16 18.40
C PRO A 143 -3.47 14.11 19.22
N GLN A 144 -4.24 14.99 18.57
CA GLN A 144 -5.05 16.03 19.22
C GLN A 144 -6.55 15.85 19.06
N THR A 145 -6.99 15.23 17.93
CA THR A 145 -8.41 14.94 17.69
C THR A 145 -8.82 13.68 18.44
N PRO A 146 -9.93 13.68 19.21
CA PRO A 146 -10.47 12.48 19.82
C PRO A 146 -10.69 11.39 18.78
N VAL A 147 -10.32 10.15 19.11
CA VAL A 147 -10.47 9.01 18.19
C VAL A 147 -11.94 8.78 17.81
N GLU A 148 -12.85 9.14 18.69
CA GLU A 148 -14.31 9.07 18.49
C GLU A 148 -14.76 9.99 17.35
N GLU A 149 -14.19 11.18 17.22
CA GLU A 149 -14.49 12.09 16.11
C GLU A 149 -13.98 11.54 14.78
N THR A 150 -12.73 11.10 14.75
CA THR A 150 -12.11 10.53 13.55
C THR A 150 -12.85 9.28 13.09
N MET A 151 -13.09 8.33 13.97
CA MET A 151 -13.79 7.07 13.63
C MET A 151 -15.28 7.29 13.33
N GLY A 152 -15.92 8.21 14.05
CA GLY A 152 -17.31 8.63 13.76
C GLY A 152 -17.42 9.24 12.36
N ALA A 153 -16.44 10.04 11.93
CA ALA A 153 -16.41 10.57 10.56
C ALA A 153 -16.30 9.43 9.51
N LEU A 154 -15.44 8.44 9.74
CA LEU A 154 -15.32 7.27 8.85
C LEU A 154 -16.64 6.47 8.79
N ALA A 155 -17.27 6.26 9.93
CA ALA A 155 -18.57 5.55 9.98
C ALA A 155 -19.66 6.28 9.18
N ASP A 156 -19.71 7.61 9.28
CA ASP A 156 -20.70 8.40 8.52
C ASP A 156 -20.39 8.44 7.03
N ILE A 157 -19.14 8.40 6.62
CA ILE A 157 -18.73 8.26 5.22
C ILE A 157 -19.29 6.97 4.62
N VAL A 158 -19.25 5.85 5.35
CA VAL A 158 -19.85 4.58 4.91
C VAL A 158 -21.37 4.69 4.83
N ARG A 159 -22.04 5.28 5.84
CA ARG A 159 -23.49 5.49 5.85
C ARG A 159 -23.97 6.38 4.70
N GLN A 160 -23.14 7.33 4.27
CA GLN A 160 -23.41 8.17 3.09
C GLN A 160 -23.17 7.45 1.75
N GLY A 161 -22.66 6.23 1.77
CA GLY A 161 -22.32 5.47 0.56
C GLY A 161 -21.10 6.01 -0.22
N LYS A 162 -20.30 6.90 0.39
CA LYS A 162 -19.09 7.45 -0.25
C LYS A 162 -17.88 6.53 -0.15
N ALA A 163 -17.91 5.57 0.76
CA ALA A 163 -16.99 4.44 0.82
C ALA A 163 -17.75 3.18 1.20
N LEU A 164 -17.37 2.02 0.65
CA LEU A 164 -17.96 0.74 1.02
C LEU A 164 -17.39 0.23 2.34
N TYR A 165 -16.11 0.46 2.56
CA TYR A 165 -15.38 0.02 3.74
C TYR A 165 -14.48 1.13 4.27
N VAL A 166 -14.06 0.99 5.52
CA VAL A 166 -13.07 1.87 6.15
C VAL A 166 -11.85 1.10 6.60
N GLY A 167 -10.70 1.77 6.56
CA GLY A 167 -9.43 1.29 7.05
C GLY A 167 -8.70 2.33 7.88
N ILE A 168 -7.64 1.90 8.54
CA ILE A 168 -6.72 2.77 9.27
C ILE A 168 -5.28 2.49 8.83
N SER A 169 -4.39 3.45 8.99
CA SER A 169 -2.98 3.31 8.60
C SER A 169 -2.06 3.97 9.62
N ASN A 170 -0.91 3.36 9.88
CA ASN A 170 0.11 3.87 10.80
C ASN A 170 -0.30 3.95 12.28
N TYR A 171 -1.38 3.31 12.69
CA TYR A 171 -1.79 3.22 14.09
C TYR A 171 -0.94 2.16 14.81
N THR A 172 -0.53 2.43 16.05
CA THR A 172 0.05 1.42 16.94
C THR A 172 -1.01 0.40 17.37
N ALA A 173 -0.61 -0.73 17.97
CA ALA A 173 -1.57 -1.72 18.47
C ALA A 173 -2.60 -1.10 19.42
N GLY A 174 -2.17 -0.34 20.44
CA GLY A 174 -3.08 0.29 21.39
C GLY A 174 -3.98 1.39 20.77
N GLN A 175 -3.49 2.12 19.76
CA GLN A 175 -4.33 3.06 19.00
C GLN A 175 -5.34 2.32 18.12
N THR A 176 -4.93 1.18 17.56
CA THR A 176 -5.80 0.31 16.76
C THR A 176 -6.93 -0.22 17.62
N GLU A 177 -6.65 -0.76 18.83
CA GLU A 177 -7.70 -1.24 19.75
C GLU A 177 -8.76 -0.18 20.02
N LYS A 178 -8.34 1.05 20.34
CA LYS A 178 -9.26 2.17 20.59
C LYS A 178 -10.11 2.49 19.35
N ALA A 179 -9.48 2.57 18.18
CA ALA A 179 -10.18 2.85 16.93
C ALA A 179 -11.21 1.76 16.58
N LEU A 180 -10.85 0.47 16.78
CA LEU A 180 -11.74 -0.67 16.55
C LEU A 180 -12.93 -0.66 17.51
N ALA A 181 -12.72 -0.30 18.78
CA ALA A 181 -13.80 -0.21 19.77
C ALA A 181 -14.85 0.83 19.33
N VAL A 182 -14.41 2.04 18.94
CA VAL A 182 -15.32 3.10 18.47
C VAL A 182 -16.05 2.68 17.18
N LEU A 183 -15.36 2.12 16.19
CA LEU A 183 -15.98 1.67 14.96
C LEU A 183 -17.03 0.55 15.21
N LYS A 184 -16.77 -0.33 16.18
CA LYS A 184 -17.72 -1.36 16.62
C LYS A 184 -18.99 -0.77 17.21
N GLU A 185 -18.89 0.28 18.04
CA GLU A 185 -20.05 1.02 18.58
C GLU A 185 -20.89 1.63 17.45
N HIS A 186 -20.21 2.13 16.41
CA HIS A 186 -20.88 2.64 15.21
C HIS A 186 -21.41 1.54 14.28
N ARG A 187 -21.19 0.25 14.55
CA ARG A 187 -21.55 -0.91 13.69
C ARG A 187 -20.95 -0.82 12.28
N VAL A 188 -19.79 -0.19 12.16
CA VAL A 188 -18.99 -0.12 10.93
C VAL A 188 -17.64 -0.76 11.23
N PRO A 189 -17.44 -2.06 10.91
CA PRO A 189 -16.19 -2.74 11.21
C PRO A 189 -15.02 -2.16 10.40
N CYS A 190 -13.85 -2.05 11.03
CA CYS A 190 -12.63 -1.76 10.30
C CYS A 190 -12.28 -2.94 9.40
N LEU A 191 -12.16 -2.69 8.10
CA LEU A 191 -11.82 -3.73 7.13
C LEU A 191 -10.35 -4.13 7.21
N ILE A 192 -9.46 -3.14 7.26
CA ILE A 192 -8.04 -3.33 6.97
C ILE A 192 -7.17 -2.29 7.67
N HIS A 193 -6.00 -2.72 8.09
CA HIS A 193 -4.92 -1.86 8.58
C HIS A 193 -3.76 -1.82 7.57
N GLN A 194 -3.36 -0.63 7.14
CA GLN A 194 -2.18 -0.45 6.28
C GLN A 194 -0.98 -0.06 7.14
N ALA A 195 0.07 -0.91 7.16
CA ALA A 195 1.26 -0.71 7.98
C ALA A 195 2.56 -0.87 7.18
N ARG A 196 3.62 -0.18 7.62
CA ARG A 196 4.96 -0.41 7.11
C ARG A 196 5.45 -1.77 7.60
N TYR A 197 5.78 -2.65 6.66
CA TYR A 197 6.30 -3.98 6.99
C TYR A 197 7.22 -4.49 5.89
N SER A 198 8.40 -4.97 6.27
CA SER A 198 9.41 -5.53 5.38
C SER A 198 10.41 -6.38 6.16
N MET A 199 11.30 -7.09 5.49
CA MET A 199 12.39 -7.84 6.14
C MET A 199 13.30 -6.95 7.01
N LEU A 200 13.38 -5.64 6.72
CA LEU A 200 14.17 -4.65 7.49
C LEU A 200 13.35 -3.87 8.53
N ASP A 201 12.02 -3.92 8.49
CA ASP A 201 11.14 -3.25 9.46
C ASP A 201 10.06 -4.23 9.93
N ARG A 202 10.29 -4.84 11.09
CA ARG A 202 9.48 -5.92 11.66
C ARG A 202 8.76 -5.50 12.95
N ARG A 203 8.64 -4.21 13.21
CA ARG A 203 8.12 -3.66 14.47
C ARG A 203 6.70 -4.07 14.80
N ILE A 204 5.90 -4.41 13.80
CA ILE A 204 4.48 -4.76 13.96
C ILE A 204 4.25 -6.23 14.35
N GLU A 205 5.29 -7.08 14.33
CA GLU A 205 5.16 -8.52 14.57
C GLU A 205 4.75 -8.88 16.00
N PRO A 206 5.28 -8.18 17.05
CA PRO A 206 5.02 -8.59 18.45
C PRO A 206 3.59 -8.32 18.89
N ASP A 207 2.96 -7.27 18.42
CA ASP A 207 1.70 -6.74 18.96
C ASP A 207 0.63 -6.50 17.91
N LEU A 208 0.92 -5.73 16.84
CA LEU A 208 -0.09 -5.32 15.87
C LEU A 208 -0.61 -6.49 15.02
N LEU A 209 0.28 -7.33 14.47
CA LEU A 209 -0.15 -8.47 13.65
C LEU A 209 -1.01 -9.48 14.42
N PRO A 210 -0.66 -9.86 15.67
CA PRO A 210 -1.54 -10.70 16.51
C PRO A 210 -2.90 -10.05 16.76
N LEU A 211 -2.93 -8.75 17.10
CA LEU A 211 -4.17 -8.00 17.33
C LEU A 211 -5.07 -8.03 16.09
N LEU A 212 -4.55 -7.68 14.91
CA LEU A 212 -5.32 -7.67 13.68
C LEU A 212 -5.92 -9.04 13.34
N LYS A 213 -5.15 -10.13 13.54
CA LYS A 213 -5.64 -11.51 13.38
C LYS A 213 -6.77 -11.83 14.35
N GLN A 214 -6.62 -11.47 15.62
CA GLN A 214 -7.63 -11.67 16.66
C GLN A 214 -8.91 -10.92 16.36
N GLU A 215 -8.81 -9.65 15.96
CA GLU A 215 -9.95 -8.79 15.66
C GLU A 215 -10.58 -9.07 14.27
N GLY A 216 -9.92 -9.88 13.44
CA GLY A 216 -10.37 -10.22 12.10
C GLY A 216 -10.29 -9.06 11.13
N VAL A 217 -9.30 -8.21 11.30
CA VAL A 217 -8.96 -7.07 10.44
C VAL A 217 -7.88 -7.49 9.45
N GLY A 218 -8.06 -7.18 8.17
CA GLY A 218 -7.04 -7.43 7.15
C GLY A 218 -5.80 -6.57 7.37
N MET A 219 -4.67 -7.02 6.84
CA MET A 219 -3.39 -6.28 6.90
C MET A 219 -2.80 -6.13 5.50
N ILE A 220 -2.49 -4.91 5.10
CA ILE A 220 -1.75 -4.63 3.88
C ILE A 220 -0.40 -3.96 4.20
N ALA A 221 0.68 -4.55 3.66
CA ALA A 221 2.04 -4.10 3.91
C ALA A 221 2.47 -3.05 2.89
N PHE A 222 2.82 -1.85 3.33
CA PHE A 222 3.46 -0.86 2.45
C PHE A 222 4.98 -0.83 2.65
N SER A 223 5.71 -0.30 1.65
CA SER A 223 7.18 -0.30 1.58
C SER A 223 7.82 -1.69 1.71
N PRO A 224 7.33 -2.72 1.00
CA PRO A 224 7.83 -4.09 1.12
C PRO A 224 9.31 -4.21 0.77
N LEU A 225 9.79 -3.36 -0.12
CA LEU A 225 11.18 -3.30 -0.55
C LEU A 225 12.02 -2.26 0.21
N ALA A 226 11.53 -1.78 1.38
CA ALA A 226 12.21 -0.78 2.20
C ALA A 226 12.72 0.41 1.35
N GLN A 227 11.87 0.97 0.50
CA GLN A 227 12.15 2.06 -0.44
C GLN A 227 13.26 1.75 -1.47
N GLY A 228 13.43 0.48 -1.81
CA GLY A 228 14.41 -0.02 -2.76
C GLY A 228 15.69 -0.58 -2.12
N MET A 229 15.84 -0.52 -0.81
CA MET A 229 16.98 -1.14 -0.12
C MET A 229 16.99 -2.67 -0.24
N LEU A 230 15.83 -3.31 -0.33
CA LEU A 230 15.69 -4.74 -0.57
C LEU A 230 15.65 -5.05 -2.08
N THR A 231 16.61 -4.44 -2.81
CA THR A 231 16.95 -4.72 -4.22
C THR A 231 18.47 -4.73 -4.35
N ASP A 232 18.98 -5.05 -5.53
CA ASP A 232 20.42 -4.99 -5.85
C ASP A 232 20.95 -3.54 -5.99
N LYS A 233 20.05 -2.57 -6.03
CA LYS A 233 20.34 -1.16 -6.38
C LYS A 233 21.41 -0.50 -5.50
N TYR A 234 21.45 -0.85 -4.20
CA TYR A 234 22.36 -0.21 -3.22
C TYR A 234 23.52 -1.09 -2.80
N LEU A 235 23.70 -2.28 -3.37
CA LEU A 235 24.76 -3.23 -2.99
C LEU A 235 26.18 -2.68 -3.21
N ASN A 236 26.35 -1.83 -4.24
CA ASN A 236 27.63 -1.23 -4.64
C ASN A 236 27.70 0.28 -4.40
N GLY A 237 26.90 0.81 -3.48
CA GLY A 237 26.83 2.22 -3.17
C GLY A 237 25.46 2.85 -3.49
N ILE A 238 25.36 4.17 -3.39
CA ILE A 238 24.14 4.93 -3.66
C ILE A 238 24.20 5.47 -5.10
N PRO A 239 23.39 4.93 -6.05
CA PRO A 239 23.37 5.47 -7.41
C PRO A 239 22.77 6.89 -7.46
N ASP A 240 23.29 7.75 -8.34
CA ASP A 240 22.86 9.16 -8.46
C ASP A 240 21.36 9.30 -8.83
N ASN A 241 20.81 8.34 -9.56
CA ASN A 241 19.38 8.30 -9.92
C ASN A 241 18.50 7.58 -8.90
N SER A 242 19.03 7.25 -7.71
CA SER A 242 18.29 6.54 -6.67
C SER A 242 17.46 7.48 -5.79
N ARG A 243 16.51 6.89 -5.02
CA ARG A 243 15.73 7.65 -4.04
C ARG A 243 16.59 8.27 -2.94
N ALA A 244 17.65 7.58 -2.51
CA ALA A 244 18.56 8.06 -1.49
C ALA A 244 19.50 9.20 -1.98
N ALA A 245 19.61 9.40 -3.28
CA ALA A 245 20.36 10.51 -3.89
C ALA A 245 19.51 11.78 -4.03
N LYS A 246 18.17 11.67 -4.00
CA LYS A 246 17.27 12.82 -4.14
C LYS A 246 17.01 13.45 -2.79
N SER A 247 17.23 14.77 -2.65
CA SER A 247 16.97 15.54 -1.42
C SER A 247 15.49 15.52 -0.99
N THR A 248 14.57 15.31 -1.93
CA THR A 248 13.13 15.21 -1.69
C THR A 248 12.66 13.76 -1.45
N GLY A 249 13.58 12.80 -1.41
CA GLY A 249 13.27 11.38 -1.19
C GLY A 249 12.99 11.08 0.29
N HIS A 250 12.09 10.15 0.58
CA HIS A 250 11.84 9.68 1.95
C HIS A 250 12.94 8.73 2.47
N LEU A 251 13.77 8.16 1.61
CA LEU A 251 14.98 7.44 1.98
C LEU A 251 16.13 8.45 1.98
N GLN A 252 16.59 8.82 3.16
CA GLN A 252 17.72 9.73 3.31
C GLN A 252 19.05 8.96 3.20
N ARG A 253 20.11 9.64 2.72
CA ARG A 253 21.44 9.05 2.51
C ARG A 253 22.00 8.42 3.78
N GLU A 254 21.77 9.05 4.92
CA GLU A 254 22.21 8.64 6.25
C GLU A 254 21.53 7.35 6.73
N GLN A 255 20.39 7.00 6.15
CA GLN A 255 19.67 5.75 6.46
C GLN A 255 20.25 4.54 5.74
N VAL A 256 21.11 4.75 4.73
CA VAL A 256 21.83 3.71 3.98
C VAL A 256 23.16 3.45 4.68
N THR A 257 23.11 2.80 5.84
CA THR A 257 24.32 2.51 6.65
C THR A 257 25.00 1.23 6.17
N GLU A 258 26.33 1.13 6.40
CA GLU A 258 27.10 -0.07 6.04
C GLU A 258 26.56 -1.33 6.73
N GLU A 259 26.10 -1.24 7.98
CA GLU A 259 25.44 -2.36 8.67
C GLU A 259 24.23 -2.87 7.92
N LYS A 260 23.34 -1.95 7.46
CA LYS A 260 22.17 -2.35 6.67
C LYS A 260 22.56 -2.94 5.33
N ILE A 261 23.56 -2.35 4.65
CA ILE A 261 24.04 -2.87 3.36
C ILE A 261 24.62 -4.27 3.52
N ASN A 262 25.36 -4.55 4.59
CA ASN A 262 25.88 -5.90 4.86
C ASN A 262 24.75 -6.91 5.08
N LYS A 263 23.68 -6.54 5.79
CA LYS A 263 22.47 -7.38 5.90
C LYS A 263 21.80 -7.60 4.54
N VAL A 264 21.72 -6.55 3.72
CA VAL A 264 21.13 -6.63 2.37
C VAL A 264 21.95 -7.53 1.45
N ARG A 265 23.29 -7.47 1.51
CA ARG A 265 24.19 -8.39 0.77
C ARG A 265 23.93 -9.86 1.15
N GLN A 266 23.87 -10.17 2.45
CA GLN A 266 23.55 -11.53 2.91
C GLN A 266 22.18 -12.01 2.44
N LEU A 267 21.16 -11.14 2.49
CA LEU A 267 19.82 -11.46 1.98
C LEU A 267 19.82 -11.66 0.47
N ASN A 268 20.62 -10.88 -0.28
CA ASN A 268 20.75 -11.03 -1.73
C ASN A 268 21.42 -12.36 -2.10
N ASP A 269 22.40 -12.82 -1.32
CA ASP A 269 23.03 -14.12 -1.55
C ASP A 269 22.06 -15.28 -1.30
N LEU A 270 21.21 -15.15 -0.26
CA LEU A 270 20.11 -16.11 -0.04
C LEU A 270 19.08 -16.09 -1.18
N ALA A 271 18.73 -14.91 -1.71
CA ALA A 271 17.81 -14.80 -2.84
C ALA A 271 18.38 -15.49 -4.08
N LYS A 272 19.66 -15.30 -4.39
CA LYS A 272 20.35 -15.99 -5.50
C LYS A 272 20.33 -17.52 -5.34
N GLN A 273 20.58 -18.05 -4.13
CA GLN A 273 20.49 -19.49 -3.85
C GLN A 273 19.09 -20.05 -4.08
N ARG A 274 18.07 -19.21 -3.98
CA ARG A 274 16.67 -19.54 -4.26
C ARG A 274 16.27 -19.38 -5.72
N GLY A 275 17.18 -18.90 -6.57
CA GLY A 275 16.87 -18.53 -7.96
C GLY A 275 15.95 -17.33 -8.10
N GLN A 276 15.94 -16.43 -7.10
CA GLN A 276 15.12 -15.22 -7.07
C GLN A 276 16.00 -13.96 -7.00
N THR A 277 15.45 -12.84 -7.46
CA THR A 277 15.99 -11.53 -7.09
C THR A 277 15.68 -11.24 -5.61
N LEU A 278 16.44 -10.34 -5.00
CA LEU A 278 16.17 -9.91 -3.62
C LEU A 278 14.77 -9.29 -3.48
N ALA A 279 14.30 -8.56 -4.49
CA ALA A 279 12.95 -7.97 -4.51
C ALA A 279 11.85 -9.05 -4.51
N GLU A 280 11.99 -10.07 -5.35
CA GLU A 280 11.07 -11.21 -5.39
C GLU A 280 11.03 -11.95 -4.04
N MET A 281 12.21 -12.25 -3.47
CA MET A 281 12.29 -12.89 -2.15
C MET A 281 11.69 -12.03 -1.04
N ALA A 282 11.90 -10.71 -1.06
CA ALA A 282 11.34 -9.82 -0.05
C ALA A 282 9.81 -9.75 -0.08
N ILE A 283 9.21 -9.76 -1.27
CA ILE A 283 7.75 -9.83 -1.44
C ILE A 283 7.23 -11.20 -1.01
N ALA A 284 7.86 -12.28 -1.47
CA ALA A 284 7.49 -13.66 -1.09
C ALA A 284 7.58 -13.86 0.43
N TRP A 285 8.57 -13.25 1.10
CA TRP A 285 8.74 -13.31 2.54
C TRP A 285 7.56 -12.69 3.30
N LEU A 286 6.99 -11.60 2.81
CA LEU A 286 5.79 -11.01 3.39
C LEU A 286 4.57 -11.91 3.16
N LEU A 287 4.44 -12.46 1.97
CA LEU A 287 3.31 -13.30 1.58
C LEU A 287 3.29 -14.69 2.23
N LYS A 288 4.41 -15.15 2.83
CA LYS A 288 4.41 -16.40 3.62
C LYS A 288 3.57 -16.30 4.89
N ASP A 289 3.37 -15.09 5.43
CA ASP A 289 2.57 -14.85 6.62
C ASP A 289 1.08 -14.73 6.22
N ASP A 290 0.26 -15.62 6.74
CA ASP A 290 -1.18 -15.66 6.46
C ASP A 290 -1.94 -14.45 7.01
N ARG A 291 -1.32 -13.71 7.95
CA ARG A 291 -1.85 -12.46 8.50
C ARG A 291 -1.73 -11.29 7.52
N VAL A 292 -0.85 -11.39 6.53
CA VAL A 292 -0.69 -10.37 5.48
C VAL A 292 -1.68 -10.66 4.36
N THR A 293 -2.69 -9.83 4.21
CA THR A 293 -3.69 -9.95 3.16
C THR A 293 -3.10 -9.61 1.79
N SER A 294 -2.36 -8.50 1.72
CA SER A 294 -1.79 -8.01 0.47
C SER A 294 -0.49 -7.25 0.70
N VAL A 295 0.35 -7.19 -0.31
CA VAL A 295 1.59 -6.41 -0.33
C VAL A 295 1.46 -5.29 -1.36
N LEU A 296 1.66 -4.05 -0.92
CA LEU A 296 1.53 -2.87 -1.75
C LEU A 296 2.87 -2.57 -2.45
N VAL A 297 2.93 -2.80 -3.74
CA VAL A 297 4.11 -2.50 -4.56
C VAL A 297 3.93 -1.19 -5.34
N GLY A 298 5.00 -0.42 -5.49
CA GLY A 298 5.09 0.68 -6.44
C GLY A 298 5.95 0.25 -7.63
N ALA A 299 5.63 0.76 -8.81
CA ALA A 299 6.41 0.52 -10.01
C ALA A 299 6.67 1.83 -10.78
N SER A 300 7.84 1.96 -11.38
CA SER A 300 8.20 3.07 -12.27
C SER A 300 8.12 2.68 -13.75
N SER A 301 7.94 1.38 -14.04
CA SER A 301 7.77 0.85 -15.39
C SER A 301 6.97 -0.46 -15.34
N VAL A 302 6.43 -0.87 -16.49
CA VAL A 302 5.77 -2.18 -16.65
C VAL A 302 6.75 -3.31 -16.34
N ALA A 303 7.99 -3.23 -16.81
CA ALA A 303 9.01 -4.25 -16.52
C ALA A 303 9.21 -4.45 -15.02
N GLN A 304 9.34 -3.37 -14.24
CA GLN A 304 9.47 -3.46 -12.78
C GLN A 304 8.22 -4.07 -12.11
N LEU A 305 7.03 -3.76 -12.61
CA LEU A 305 5.80 -4.37 -12.12
C LEU A 305 5.80 -5.88 -12.35
N ILE A 306 6.12 -6.32 -13.57
CA ILE A 306 6.19 -7.74 -13.93
C ILE A 306 7.26 -8.47 -13.12
N ASP A 307 8.43 -7.84 -12.89
CA ASP A 307 9.47 -8.42 -12.02
C ASP A 307 8.96 -8.61 -10.58
N ASN A 308 8.23 -7.66 -10.02
CA ASN A 308 7.62 -7.82 -8.70
C ASN A 308 6.61 -8.98 -8.66
N LEU A 309 5.84 -9.22 -9.75
CA LEU A 309 4.87 -10.31 -9.85
C LEU A 309 5.53 -11.69 -9.90
N LYS A 310 6.79 -11.80 -10.36
CA LYS A 310 7.55 -13.08 -10.33
C LYS A 310 7.73 -13.63 -8.91
N ALA A 311 7.59 -12.79 -7.88
CA ALA A 311 7.58 -13.24 -6.48
C ALA A 311 6.52 -14.31 -6.21
N LEU A 312 5.41 -14.34 -6.98
CA LEU A 312 4.33 -15.30 -6.84
C LEU A 312 4.71 -16.71 -7.32
N GLN A 313 5.74 -16.84 -8.16
CA GLN A 313 6.19 -18.11 -8.70
C GLN A 313 6.92 -18.99 -7.66
N ASN A 314 7.49 -18.37 -6.61
CA ASN A 314 8.20 -19.08 -5.55
C ASN A 314 7.96 -18.41 -4.18
N THR A 315 6.77 -18.60 -3.63
CA THR A 315 6.39 -18.10 -2.29
C THR A 315 6.77 -19.06 -1.16
N CYS A 316 7.18 -20.30 -1.48
CA CYS A 316 7.60 -21.28 -0.48
C CYS A 316 8.96 -20.89 0.09
N LEU A 317 8.97 -20.30 1.27
CA LEU A 317 10.19 -20.09 2.06
C LEU A 317 10.36 -21.30 2.97
N LEU A 318 11.36 -22.15 2.70
CA LEU A 318 11.71 -23.25 3.59
C LEU A 318 11.92 -22.69 5.01
N TYR A 319 11.50 -23.44 6.00
CA TYR A 319 11.60 -23.10 7.44
C TYR A 319 13.04 -22.79 7.89
N THR A 320 14.02 -23.09 7.07
CA THR A 320 15.46 -22.93 7.27
C THR A 320 16.03 -21.60 6.79
N SER A 321 15.22 -20.66 6.29
CA SER A 321 15.73 -19.30 6.04
C SER A 321 15.99 -18.63 7.36
N PRO A 322 17.25 -18.49 7.83
CA PRO A 322 17.51 -17.86 9.13
C PRO A 322 17.01 -16.42 9.07
N SER A 323 16.14 -16.07 10.03
CA SER A 323 15.82 -14.67 10.28
C SER A 323 17.11 -13.93 10.61
N PRO A 324 17.28 -12.67 10.18
CA PRO A 324 18.40 -11.84 10.65
C PRO A 324 18.51 -11.75 12.17
N ARG A 325 17.44 -12.07 12.91
CA ARG A 325 17.44 -12.17 14.39
C ARG A 325 18.00 -13.50 14.90
N ASP A 326 17.95 -14.57 14.13
CA ASP A 326 18.33 -15.91 14.63
C ASP A 326 19.85 -16.09 14.73
N ARG A 327 20.64 -15.21 14.07
CA ARG A 327 22.12 -15.19 14.14
C ARG A 327 22.70 -14.37 15.29
N THR A 328 21.89 -13.67 16.06
CA THR A 328 22.36 -12.86 17.22
C THR A 328 22.19 -13.56 18.56
N ARG A 329 21.84 -14.86 18.57
CA ARG A 329 21.73 -15.71 19.77
C ARG A 329 22.73 -16.87 19.68
N SER A 330 24.00 -16.54 19.53
CA SER A 330 25.11 -17.47 19.81
C SER A 330 26.23 -16.71 20.52
#